data_235567160f1702c3f6f05a88ea1112aa
#
_entry.id   235567160f1702c3f6f05a88ea1112aa
#
_cell.length_a   1.000
_cell.length_b   1.000
_cell.length_c   1.000
_cell.angle_alpha   90.00
_cell.angle_beta   90.00
_cell.angle_gamma   90.00
#
_symmetry.space_group_name_H-M   'P 1'
#
loop_
_entity.id
_entity.type
_entity.pdbx_description
1 polymer ?
#
loop_
_entity_poly.entity_id
_entity_poly.type
_entity_poly.pdbx_seq_one_letter_code
_entity_poly.pdbx_strand_id
1 'polypeptide(L)'
;MNDVRSGRTNATGTDLGLLVLRVVTGLVFFIHGWQKLVDNGLAATEAGFEFMGAPLPALTSVLVTFIELIGGAALIVGAFTRLAALLLAIDMLGAIFIFHIDFGFFVENGGVELVLVLAAATLALIFTGGGRYSADEALNLPLADDLVPLAR
;
A
#
# COMPACT_ATOMS: atom_id res chain seq x y z
N MET A 1 24.28 -5.73 33.00
CA MET A 1 23.49 -6.85 32.50
C MET A 1 22.06 -6.49 32.07
N ASN A 2 21.66 -5.20 32.10
CA ASN A 2 20.29 -4.73 31.77
C ASN A 2 20.09 -4.22 30.34
N ASP A 3 21.16 -4.01 29.56
CA ASP A 3 21.07 -3.38 28.24
C ASP A 3 20.57 -4.34 27.12
N VAL A 4 20.88 -5.64 27.23
CA VAL A 4 20.51 -6.63 26.22
C VAL A 4 19.00 -6.95 26.22
N ARG A 5 18.32 -6.79 27.36
CA ARG A 5 16.86 -7.01 27.45
C ARG A 5 16.05 -5.86 26.88
N SER A 6 16.52 -4.62 27.00
CA SER A 6 15.86 -3.42 26.49
C SER A 6 15.84 -3.42 24.95
N GLY A 7 16.94 -3.79 24.29
CA GLY A 7 17.01 -3.85 22.84
C GLY A 7 16.10 -4.92 22.21
N ARG A 8 15.94 -6.07 22.86
CA ARG A 8 15.08 -7.17 22.37
C ARG A 8 13.59 -6.86 22.45
N THR A 9 13.15 -6.18 23.51
CA THR A 9 11.73 -5.81 23.66
C THR A 9 11.33 -4.71 22.66
N ASN A 10 12.21 -3.76 22.38
CA ASN A 10 11.95 -2.71 21.41
C ASN A 10 11.88 -3.26 19.96
N ALA A 11 12.77 -4.19 19.59
CA ALA A 11 12.74 -4.86 18.30
C ALA A 11 11.41 -5.60 18.06
N THR A 12 10.95 -6.39 19.06
CA THR A 12 9.67 -7.11 18.95
C THR A 12 8.47 -6.17 18.80
N GLY A 13 8.46 -5.03 19.53
CA GLY A 13 7.39 -4.04 19.41
C GLY A 13 7.34 -3.39 18.03
N THR A 14 8.48 -3.06 17.45
CA THR A 14 8.58 -2.52 16.08
C THR A 14 8.09 -3.53 15.05
N ASP A 15 8.50 -4.79 15.16
CA ASP A 15 8.10 -5.85 14.23
C ASP A 15 6.58 -6.11 14.26
N LEU A 16 5.97 -6.08 15.45
CA LEU A 16 4.51 -6.18 15.59
C LEU A 16 3.80 -4.95 15.02
N GLY A 17 4.34 -3.76 15.22
CA GLY A 17 3.81 -2.53 14.63
C GLY A 17 3.83 -2.59 13.09
N LEU A 18 4.92 -3.07 12.50
CA LEU A 18 5.03 -3.26 11.05
C LEU A 18 4.07 -4.34 10.53
N LEU A 19 3.90 -5.45 11.26
CA LEU A 19 2.91 -6.47 10.92
C LEU A 19 1.51 -5.88 10.86
N VAL A 20 1.08 -5.15 11.88
CA VAL A 20 -0.25 -4.51 11.92
C VAL A 20 -0.39 -3.50 10.79
N LEU A 21 0.60 -2.61 10.62
CA LEU A 21 0.59 -1.58 9.59
C LEU A 21 0.39 -2.19 8.20
N ARG A 22 1.21 -3.19 7.80
CA ARG A 22 1.14 -3.79 6.47
C ARG A 22 -0.13 -4.60 6.25
N VAL A 23 -0.59 -5.35 7.27
CA VAL A 23 -1.79 -6.17 7.14
C VAL A 23 -3.03 -5.30 6.98
N VAL A 24 -3.18 -4.26 7.81
CA VAL A 24 -4.34 -3.36 7.73
C VAL A 24 -4.30 -2.56 6.43
N THR A 25 -3.15 -1.98 6.07
CA THR A 25 -2.98 -1.25 4.81
C THR A 25 -3.25 -2.15 3.60
N GLY A 26 -2.67 -3.36 3.60
CA GLY A 26 -2.87 -4.34 2.55
C GLY A 26 -4.33 -4.79 2.42
N LEU A 27 -5.04 -4.95 3.55
CA LEU A 27 -6.45 -5.31 3.53
C LEU A 27 -7.31 -4.22 2.90
N VAL A 28 -7.04 -2.95 3.21
CA VAL A 28 -7.75 -1.81 2.59
C VAL A 28 -7.57 -1.84 1.09
N PHE A 29 -6.34 -1.93 0.58
CA PHE A 29 -6.08 -2.00 -0.86
C PHE A 29 -6.70 -3.22 -1.51
N PHE A 30 -6.57 -4.39 -0.90
CA PHE A 30 -7.15 -5.62 -1.43
C PHE A 30 -8.67 -5.51 -1.61
N ILE A 31 -9.38 -4.96 -0.61
CA ILE A 31 -10.83 -4.77 -0.68
C ILE A 31 -11.19 -3.76 -1.78
N HIS A 32 -10.45 -2.67 -1.92
CA HIS A 32 -10.70 -1.69 -2.99
C HIS A 32 -10.43 -2.27 -4.38
N GLY A 33 -9.35 -3.04 -4.55
CA GLY A 33 -9.08 -3.76 -5.80
C GLY A 33 -10.15 -4.82 -6.12
N TRP A 34 -10.60 -5.55 -5.10
CA TRP A 34 -11.68 -6.52 -5.23
C TRP A 34 -12.99 -5.84 -5.65
N GLN A 35 -13.35 -4.74 -5.00
CA GLN A 35 -14.54 -3.95 -5.35
C GLN A 35 -14.52 -3.51 -6.81
N LYS A 36 -13.38 -3.01 -7.30
CA LYS A 36 -13.21 -2.59 -8.70
C LYS A 36 -13.35 -3.76 -9.67
N LEU A 37 -12.78 -4.94 -9.31
CA LEU A 37 -12.77 -6.10 -10.19
C LEU A 37 -14.10 -6.85 -10.21
N VAL A 38 -14.67 -7.11 -9.04
CA VAL A 38 -15.77 -8.06 -8.85
C VAL A 38 -17.10 -7.36 -8.64
N ASP A 39 -17.17 -6.42 -7.70
CA ASP A 39 -18.44 -5.79 -7.33
C ASP A 39 -18.90 -4.80 -8.40
N ASN A 40 -18.02 -3.94 -8.89
CA ASN A 40 -18.31 -2.97 -9.94
C ASN A 40 -18.13 -3.59 -11.34
N GLY A 41 -17.08 -4.40 -11.50
CA GLY A 41 -16.58 -4.87 -12.78
C GLY A 41 -15.70 -3.83 -13.50
N LEU A 42 -14.79 -4.30 -14.35
CA LEU A 42 -13.81 -3.42 -15.01
C LEU A 42 -14.46 -2.34 -15.88
N ALA A 43 -15.56 -2.65 -16.56
CA ALA A 43 -16.24 -1.69 -17.44
C ALA A 43 -16.83 -0.50 -16.68
N ALA A 44 -17.47 -0.74 -15.50
CA ALA A 44 -17.98 0.34 -14.67
C ALA A 44 -16.86 1.10 -13.97
N THR A 45 -15.77 0.42 -13.61
CA THR A 45 -14.57 1.06 -13.06
C THR A 45 -13.93 1.99 -14.09
N GLU A 46 -13.80 1.57 -15.36
CA GLU A 46 -13.31 2.39 -16.47
C GLU A 46 -14.18 3.64 -16.67
N ALA A 47 -15.50 3.47 -16.73
CA ALA A 47 -16.43 4.60 -16.87
C ALA A 47 -16.31 5.60 -15.70
N GLY A 48 -16.09 5.11 -14.47
CA GLY A 48 -15.83 5.96 -13.30
C GLY A 48 -14.52 6.75 -13.45
N PHE A 49 -13.45 6.11 -13.91
CA PHE A 49 -12.16 6.75 -14.16
C PHE A 49 -12.25 7.82 -15.27
N GLU A 50 -12.98 7.51 -16.35
CA GLU A 50 -13.26 8.47 -17.43
C GLU A 50 -14.03 9.69 -16.91
N PHE A 51 -15.08 9.46 -16.12
CA PHE A 51 -15.88 10.54 -15.51
C PHE A 51 -15.05 11.44 -14.60
N MET A 52 -14.11 10.88 -13.89
CA MET A 52 -13.19 11.64 -13.00
C MET A 52 -12.00 12.26 -13.74
N GLY A 53 -11.90 12.11 -15.06
CA GLY A 53 -10.84 12.72 -15.87
C GLY A 53 -9.49 12.01 -15.80
N ALA A 54 -9.46 10.72 -15.45
CA ALA A 54 -8.22 9.95 -15.46
C ALA A 54 -7.61 9.87 -16.86
N PRO A 55 -6.28 9.97 -17.00
CA PRO A 55 -5.62 9.77 -18.29
C PRO A 55 -5.71 8.30 -18.70
N LEU A 56 -6.04 8.03 -19.97
CA LEU A 56 -6.16 6.67 -20.54
C LEU A 56 -7.03 5.74 -19.67
N PRO A 57 -8.32 6.05 -19.43
CA PRO A 57 -9.13 5.39 -18.40
C PRO A 57 -9.23 3.88 -18.58
N ALA A 58 -9.26 3.36 -19.82
CA ALA A 58 -9.23 1.92 -20.10
C ALA A 58 -7.97 1.22 -19.56
N LEU A 59 -6.81 1.88 -19.60
CA LEU A 59 -5.55 1.33 -19.12
C LEU A 59 -5.39 1.56 -17.63
N THR A 60 -5.62 2.79 -17.16
CA THR A 60 -5.40 3.16 -15.76
C THR A 60 -6.35 2.45 -14.80
N SER A 61 -7.63 2.24 -15.18
CA SER A 61 -8.59 1.48 -14.38
C SER A 61 -8.14 0.03 -14.15
N VAL A 62 -7.66 -0.64 -15.21
CA VAL A 62 -7.14 -2.01 -15.12
C VAL A 62 -5.88 -2.05 -14.26
N LEU A 63 -4.90 -1.17 -14.52
CA LEU A 63 -3.64 -1.13 -13.79
C LEU A 63 -3.88 -0.89 -12.29
N VAL A 64 -4.66 0.13 -11.93
CA VAL A 64 -4.99 0.45 -10.54
C VAL A 64 -5.70 -0.73 -9.87
N THR A 65 -6.69 -1.32 -10.51
CA THR A 65 -7.41 -2.49 -9.98
C THR A 65 -6.45 -3.62 -9.59
N PHE A 66 -5.52 -3.98 -10.48
CA PHE A 66 -4.59 -5.08 -10.21
C PHE A 66 -3.45 -4.67 -9.27
N ILE A 67 -2.96 -3.43 -9.32
CA ILE A 67 -1.98 -2.91 -8.35
C ILE A 67 -2.56 -2.98 -6.93
N GLU A 68 -3.79 -2.53 -6.73
CA GLU A 68 -4.45 -2.59 -5.41
C GLU A 68 -4.71 -4.04 -4.97
N LEU A 69 -5.24 -4.88 -5.84
CA LEU A 69 -5.58 -6.26 -5.51
C LEU A 69 -4.32 -7.09 -5.18
N ILE A 70 -3.35 -7.10 -6.10
CA ILE A 70 -2.13 -7.90 -5.95
C ILE A 70 -1.19 -7.27 -4.91
N GLY A 71 -1.01 -5.95 -4.96
CA GLY A 71 -0.21 -5.21 -4.00
C GLY A 71 -0.76 -5.32 -2.58
N GLY A 72 -2.09 -5.22 -2.42
CA GLY A 72 -2.75 -5.43 -1.14
C GLY A 72 -2.51 -6.85 -0.59
N ALA A 73 -2.70 -7.89 -1.41
CA ALA A 73 -2.41 -9.27 -1.04
C ALA A 73 -0.93 -9.46 -0.68
N ALA A 74 -0.02 -8.87 -1.45
CA ALA A 74 1.43 -8.92 -1.20
C ALA A 74 1.79 -8.27 0.15
N LEU A 75 1.19 -7.12 0.49
CA LEU A 75 1.37 -6.49 1.80
C LEU A 75 0.83 -7.36 2.94
N ILE A 76 -0.34 -7.99 2.80
CA ILE A 76 -0.92 -8.85 3.83
C ILE A 76 0.04 -10.00 4.16
N VAL A 77 0.55 -10.68 3.14
CA VAL A 77 1.49 -11.81 3.30
C VAL A 77 2.89 -11.32 3.69
N GLY A 78 3.24 -10.09 3.31
CA GLY A 78 4.58 -9.53 3.46
C GLY A 78 5.57 -10.08 2.44
N ALA A 79 5.11 -10.30 1.22
CA ALA A 79 5.94 -10.72 0.09
C ALA A 79 6.20 -9.55 -0.84
N PHE A 80 7.46 -9.34 -1.24
CA PHE A 80 7.87 -8.20 -2.06
C PHE A 80 7.37 -6.87 -1.49
N THR A 81 7.39 -6.72 -0.18
CA THR A 81 6.72 -5.62 0.57
C THR A 81 7.12 -4.25 0.04
N ARG A 82 8.42 -4.00 -0.20
CA ARG A 82 8.90 -2.70 -0.67
C ARG A 82 8.41 -2.37 -2.08
N LEU A 83 8.38 -3.36 -2.98
CA LEU A 83 7.89 -3.19 -4.35
C LEU A 83 6.38 -2.95 -4.36
N ALA A 84 5.63 -3.76 -3.62
CA ALA A 84 4.17 -3.58 -3.48
C ALA A 84 3.85 -2.21 -2.89
N ALA A 85 4.54 -1.82 -1.82
CA ALA A 85 4.37 -0.51 -1.20
C ALA A 85 4.71 0.64 -2.15
N LEU A 86 5.75 0.52 -2.98
CA LEU A 86 6.12 1.53 -3.99
C LEU A 86 5.02 1.71 -5.03
N LEU A 87 4.50 0.61 -5.60
CA LEU A 87 3.42 0.68 -6.59
C LEU A 87 2.15 1.28 -6.01
N LEU A 88 1.79 0.87 -4.79
CA LEU A 88 0.62 1.42 -4.08
C LEU A 88 0.82 2.88 -3.65
N ALA A 89 2.04 3.32 -3.33
CA ALA A 89 2.33 4.72 -3.06
C ALA A 89 2.16 5.59 -4.31
N ILE A 90 2.63 5.11 -5.47
CA ILE A 90 2.44 5.79 -6.76
C ILE A 90 0.95 5.89 -7.08
N ASP A 91 0.19 4.83 -6.88
CA ASP A 91 -1.26 4.79 -7.04
C ASP A 91 -1.95 5.84 -6.16
N MET A 92 -1.62 5.89 -4.87
CA MET A 92 -2.18 6.89 -3.94
C MET A 92 -1.81 8.32 -4.30
N LEU A 93 -0.60 8.58 -4.78
CA LEU A 93 -0.23 9.91 -5.28
C LEU A 93 -1.08 10.27 -6.52
N GLY A 94 -1.27 9.33 -7.43
CA GLY A 94 -2.19 9.51 -8.56
C GLY A 94 -3.62 9.80 -8.10
N ALA A 95 -4.13 9.04 -7.13
CA ALA A 95 -5.46 9.24 -6.57
C ALA A 95 -5.62 10.62 -5.92
N ILE A 96 -4.62 11.09 -5.16
CA ILE A 96 -4.64 12.43 -4.56
C ILE A 96 -4.82 13.50 -5.63
N PHE A 97 -3.95 13.51 -6.64
CA PHE A 97 -3.89 14.62 -7.60
C PHE A 97 -4.95 14.55 -8.70
N ILE A 98 -5.45 13.36 -9.05
CA ILE A 98 -6.41 13.18 -10.14
C ILE A 98 -7.85 13.17 -9.61
N PHE A 99 -8.10 12.54 -8.45
CA PHE A 99 -9.46 12.24 -8.01
C PHE A 99 -9.91 13.00 -6.76
N HIS A 100 -8.98 13.37 -5.85
CA HIS A 100 -9.38 13.81 -4.50
C HIS A 100 -9.05 15.26 -4.16
N ILE A 101 -8.06 15.87 -4.83
CA ILE A 101 -7.54 17.19 -4.42
C ILE A 101 -8.58 18.30 -4.47
N ASP A 102 -9.49 18.27 -5.44
CA ASP A 102 -10.52 19.28 -5.63
C ASP A 102 -11.69 19.17 -4.64
N PHE A 103 -11.79 18.03 -3.92
CA PHE A 103 -12.85 17.78 -2.94
C PHE A 103 -12.46 18.15 -1.50
N GLY A 104 -11.27 18.75 -1.31
CA GLY A 104 -10.78 19.20 -0.01
C GLY A 104 -10.17 18.08 0.83
N PHE A 105 -10.25 18.23 2.16
CA PHE A 105 -9.56 17.31 3.07
C PHE A 105 -10.39 16.08 3.45
N PHE A 106 -11.63 16.27 3.88
CA PHE A 106 -12.43 15.24 4.55
C PHE A 106 -12.94 14.15 3.59
N VAL A 107 -12.80 12.89 4.01
CA VAL A 107 -13.21 11.71 3.23
C VAL A 107 -14.72 11.66 2.95
N GLU A 108 -15.54 12.20 3.85
CA GLU A 108 -17.00 12.28 3.67
C GLU A 108 -17.42 13.11 2.44
N ASN A 109 -16.57 14.03 2.02
CA ASN A 109 -16.75 14.85 0.82
C ASN A 109 -15.98 14.29 -0.40
N GLY A 110 -15.35 13.14 -0.28
CA GLY A 110 -14.47 12.58 -1.31
C GLY A 110 -13.04 13.13 -1.27
N GLY A 111 -12.64 13.84 -0.21
CA GLY A 111 -11.35 14.52 -0.10
C GLY A 111 -10.16 13.58 0.19
N VAL A 112 -8.99 14.19 0.35
CA VAL A 112 -7.68 13.50 0.36
C VAL A 112 -7.37 12.72 1.64
N GLU A 113 -8.14 12.86 2.71
CA GLU A 113 -7.84 12.33 4.06
C GLU A 113 -7.39 10.86 4.04
N LEU A 114 -8.20 9.98 3.46
CA LEU A 114 -7.91 8.54 3.43
C LEU A 114 -6.71 8.21 2.54
N VAL A 115 -6.67 8.74 1.32
CA VAL A 115 -5.59 8.46 0.37
C VAL A 115 -4.26 9.02 0.85
N LEU A 116 -4.25 10.12 1.62
CA LEU A 116 -3.07 10.68 2.25
C LEU A 116 -2.51 9.76 3.35
N VAL A 117 -3.39 9.20 4.20
CA VAL A 117 -2.98 8.23 5.24
C VAL A 117 -2.43 6.96 4.60
N LEU A 118 -3.07 6.45 3.54
CA LEU A 118 -2.60 5.27 2.81
C LEU A 118 -1.26 5.54 2.10
N ALA A 119 -1.09 6.73 1.51
CA ALA A 119 0.20 7.14 0.94
C ALA A 119 1.32 7.17 1.99
N ALA A 120 1.05 7.75 3.16
CA ALA A 120 2.04 7.78 4.26
C ALA A 120 2.37 6.37 4.77
N ALA A 121 1.37 5.49 4.91
CA ALA A 121 1.58 4.10 5.33
C ALA A 121 2.44 3.31 4.34
N THR A 122 2.14 3.44 3.03
CA THR A 122 2.92 2.77 1.98
C THR A 122 4.34 3.34 1.88
N LEU A 123 4.53 4.65 2.00
CA LEU A 123 5.86 5.27 2.07
C LEU A 123 6.65 4.73 3.27
N ALA A 124 6.04 4.62 4.45
CA ALA A 124 6.71 4.03 5.61
C ALA A 124 7.18 2.59 5.32
N LEU A 125 6.34 1.77 4.66
CA LEU A 125 6.68 0.38 4.30
C LEU A 125 7.77 0.27 3.23
N ILE A 126 7.93 1.25 2.33
CA ILE A 126 9.06 1.30 1.40
C ILE A 126 10.38 1.37 2.17
N PHE A 127 10.46 2.22 3.18
CA PHE A 127 11.70 2.41 3.96
C PHE A 127 11.94 1.29 4.98
N THR A 128 10.90 0.85 5.68
CA THR A 128 11.03 -0.15 6.74
C THR A 128 11.03 -1.60 6.25
N GLY A 129 10.39 -1.86 5.11
CA GLY A 129 10.11 -3.23 4.65
C GLY A 129 9.01 -3.91 5.48
N GLY A 130 8.88 -5.23 5.30
CA GLY A 130 7.80 -6.03 5.90
C GLY A 130 7.98 -6.41 7.38
N GLY A 131 9.19 -6.18 7.94
CA GLY A 131 9.54 -6.59 9.30
C GLY A 131 9.73 -8.11 9.43
N ARG A 132 10.08 -8.54 10.65
CA ARG A 132 10.45 -9.94 10.96
C ARG A 132 9.34 -10.96 10.65
N TYR A 133 8.08 -10.56 10.73
CA TYR A 133 6.94 -11.45 10.51
C TYR A 133 6.45 -11.45 9.06
N SER A 134 7.32 -11.14 8.09
CA SER A 134 7.02 -11.11 6.66
C SER A 134 7.50 -12.37 5.94
N ALA A 135 6.89 -12.68 4.78
CA ALA A 135 7.40 -13.70 3.89
C ALA A 135 8.76 -13.31 3.29
N ASP A 136 9.02 -12.01 3.11
CA ASP A 136 10.32 -11.49 2.65
C ASP A 136 11.45 -11.97 3.56
N GLU A 137 11.27 -11.85 4.89
CA GLU A 137 12.24 -12.29 5.88
C GLU A 137 12.33 -13.82 5.96
N ALA A 138 11.17 -14.50 5.97
CA ALA A 138 11.11 -15.95 6.11
C ALA A 138 11.75 -16.72 4.92
N LEU A 139 11.65 -16.16 3.72
CA LEU A 139 12.10 -16.77 2.46
C LEU A 139 13.39 -16.16 1.91
N ASN A 140 13.99 -15.16 2.60
CA ASN A 140 15.14 -14.37 2.13
C ASN A 140 14.96 -13.91 0.67
N LEU A 141 13.82 -13.26 0.38
CA LEU A 141 13.50 -12.84 -0.98
C LEU A 141 14.43 -11.68 -1.41
N PRO A 142 15.17 -11.81 -2.53
CA PRO A 142 16.27 -10.90 -2.89
C PRO A 142 15.85 -9.46 -3.21
N LEU A 143 14.58 -9.22 -3.53
CA LEU A 143 14.07 -7.88 -3.86
C LEU A 143 13.73 -7.02 -2.61
N ALA A 144 13.82 -7.61 -1.41
CA ALA A 144 13.51 -6.87 -0.19
C ALA A 144 14.57 -5.82 0.15
N ASP A 145 15.85 -6.13 -0.08
CA ASP A 145 16.99 -5.31 0.34
C ASP A 145 17.63 -4.47 -0.79
N ASP A 146 17.47 -4.90 -2.05
CA ASP A 146 18.21 -4.31 -3.17
C ASP A 146 17.59 -3.02 -3.74
N LEU A 147 16.30 -2.79 -3.53
CA LEU A 147 15.60 -1.61 -4.08
C LEU A 147 15.80 -0.33 -3.25
N VAL A 148 16.16 -0.43 -1.98
CA VAL A 148 16.42 0.73 -1.11
C VAL A 148 17.56 0.41 -0.13
N PRO A 149 18.83 0.70 -0.46
CA PRO A 149 19.97 0.39 0.40
C PRO A 149 20.13 1.31 1.64
N LEU A 150 19.05 1.96 2.08
CA LEU A 150 19.09 3.01 3.12
C LEU A 150 18.99 2.49 4.57
N ALA A 151 18.97 1.19 4.82
CA ALA A 151 18.74 0.64 6.15
C ALA A 151 19.78 -0.42 6.57
N ARG A 152 21.07 -0.06 6.54
CA ARG A 152 22.11 -0.76 7.30
C ARG A 152 22.85 0.20 8.21
#